data_44c2d2d6ab569a6f9e7d13968ecd1067
#
_entry.id   44c2d2d6ab569a6f9e7d13968ecd1067
#
_cell.length_a   1.000
_cell.length_b   1.000
_cell.length_c   1.000
_cell.angle_alpha   90.00
_cell.angle_beta   90.00
_cell.angle_gamma   90.00
#
_symmetry.space_group_name_H-M   'P 1'
#
loop_
_entity.id
_entity.type
_entity.pdbx_description
1 polymer ?
#
loop_
_entity_poly.entity_id
_entity_poly.type
_entity_poly.pdbx_seq_one_letter_code
_entity_poly.pdbx_strand_id
1 'polypeptide(L)'
;MTLSIWFSLFTICLLGAMSPGPSLAIVMKHSLAGSRLNGLATAWAHAAGIGVYALISLLGLAVVFHQLPMLFKAISYAGAAYLAYLGFNALRSKGGIAEKMELGHAVSVFQSAKEGFLISILSPKIALFFAALFSPFVAEVSGLTEKTLMVATPFLVDGLWYTLMTLLLSSPLLLTRLRRNAVIIDRLSGVMLMLLALHILLSVS
;
A
#
# COMPACT_ATOMS: atom_id res chain seq x y z
N MET A 1 -7.02 3.26 -20.91
CA MET A 1 -6.53 2.15 -20.05
C MET A 1 -7.36 0.90 -20.32
N THR A 2 -6.73 -0.23 -20.69
CA THR A 2 -7.44 -1.50 -20.93
C THR A 2 -7.87 -2.13 -19.59
N LEU A 3 -8.87 -3.02 -19.64
CA LEU A 3 -9.33 -3.74 -18.44
C LEU A 3 -8.19 -4.58 -17.82
N SER A 4 -7.31 -5.15 -18.62
CA SER A 4 -6.14 -5.91 -18.18
C SER A 4 -5.16 -5.06 -17.38
N ILE A 5 -4.86 -3.85 -17.84
CA ILE A 5 -3.98 -2.89 -17.17
C ILE A 5 -4.60 -2.48 -15.83
N TRP A 6 -5.90 -2.18 -15.81
CA TRP A 6 -6.60 -1.83 -14.57
C TRP A 6 -6.59 -3.00 -13.56
N PHE A 7 -6.82 -4.23 -14.04
CA PHE A 7 -6.82 -5.40 -13.16
C PHE A 7 -5.44 -5.68 -12.57
N SER A 8 -4.38 -5.43 -13.34
CA SER A 8 -2.99 -5.49 -12.86
C SER A 8 -2.75 -4.46 -11.76
N LEU A 9 -3.13 -3.20 -11.99
CA LEU A 9 -3.03 -2.13 -11.00
C LEU A 9 -3.80 -2.48 -9.71
N PHE A 10 -5.06 -2.91 -9.84
CA PHE A 10 -5.89 -3.32 -8.71
C PHE A 10 -5.23 -4.43 -7.89
N THR A 11 -4.74 -5.48 -8.56
CA THR A 11 -4.11 -6.63 -7.90
C THR A 11 -2.86 -6.22 -7.15
N ILE A 12 -2.01 -5.40 -7.76
CA ILE A 12 -0.78 -4.92 -7.12
C ILE A 12 -1.10 -4.03 -5.92
N CYS A 13 -2.08 -3.12 -6.04
CA CYS A 13 -2.53 -2.27 -4.93
C CYS A 13 -3.08 -3.11 -3.77
N LEU A 14 -3.89 -4.13 -4.07
CA LEU A 14 -4.46 -5.01 -3.06
C LEU A 14 -3.35 -5.77 -2.31
N LEU A 15 -2.40 -6.33 -3.02
CA LEU A 15 -1.28 -7.06 -2.42
C LEU A 15 -0.34 -6.15 -1.65
N GLY A 16 -0.16 -4.90 -2.13
CA GLY A 16 0.55 -3.86 -1.39
C GLY A 16 -0.14 -3.50 -0.07
N ALA A 17 -1.47 -3.33 -0.09
CA ALA A 17 -2.26 -3.08 1.12
C ALA A 17 -2.27 -4.28 2.08
N MET A 18 -2.28 -5.51 1.54
CA MET A 18 -2.18 -6.74 2.33
C MET A 18 -0.80 -6.94 2.95
N SER A 19 0.24 -6.31 2.39
CA SER A 19 1.61 -6.46 2.89
C SER A 19 1.72 -5.97 4.35
N PRO A 20 2.14 -6.84 5.27
CA PRO A 20 2.19 -6.50 6.67
C PRO A 20 3.23 -5.40 6.94
N GLY A 21 2.83 -4.42 7.71
CA GLY A 21 3.69 -3.28 8.02
C GLY A 21 3.10 -2.32 9.04
N PRO A 22 3.74 -1.14 9.20
CA PRO A 22 3.28 -0.11 10.12
C PRO A 22 1.83 0.33 9.88
N SER A 23 1.40 0.36 8.62
CA SER A 23 0.02 0.74 8.22
C SER A 23 -1.03 -0.21 8.78
N LEU A 24 -0.81 -1.52 8.66
CA LEU A 24 -1.70 -2.51 9.27
C LEU A 24 -1.64 -2.42 10.80
N ALA A 25 -0.45 -2.26 11.37
CA ALA A 25 -0.27 -2.18 12.83
C ALA A 25 -1.04 -1.00 13.45
N ILE A 26 -1.04 0.19 12.82
CA ILE A 26 -1.76 1.36 13.34
C ILE A 26 -3.28 1.18 13.25
N VAL A 27 -3.79 0.62 12.15
CA VAL A 27 -5.22 0.32 12.01
C VAL A 27 -5.66 -0.69 13.07
N MET A 28 -4.86 -1.75 13.28
CA MET A 28 -5.14 -2.75 14.32
C MET A 28 -5.09 -2.15 15.73
N LYS A 29 -4.08 -1.32 16.04
CA LYS A 29 -3.96 -0.61 17.31
C LYS A 29 -5.25 0.15 17.63
N HIS A 30 -5.73 0.99 16.71
CA HIS A 30 -6.90 1.81 16.93
C HIS A 30 -8.22 1.04 16.90
N SER A 31 -8.28 -0.05 16.12
CA SER A 31 -9.45 -0.95 16.11
C SER A 31 -9.61 -1.74 17.42
N LEU A 32 -8.50 -2.12 18.05
CA LEU A 32 -8.49 -2.97 19.24
C LEU A 32 -8.50 -2.16 20.56
N ALA A 33 -7.72 -1.07 20.63
CA ALA A 33 -7.63 -0.24 21.82
C ALA A 33 -8.76 0.80 21.94
N GLY A 34 -9.33 1.23 20.81
CA GLY A 34 -10.42 2.20 20.74
C GLY A 34 -11.76 1.55 20.44
N SER A 35 -12.29 1.88 19.29
CA SER A 35 -13.57 1.38 18.79
C SER A 35 -13.48 1.08 17.29
N ARG A 36 -14.52 0.44 16.74
CA ARG A 36 -14.65 0.30 15.28
C ARG A 36 -14.55 1.63 14.54
N LEU A 37 -15.09 2.70 15.13
CA LEU A 37 -15.04 4.04 14.56
C LEU A 37 -13.60 4.56 14.49
N ASN A 38 -12.78 4.31 15.52
CA ASN A 38 -11.37 4.65 15.54
C ASN A 38 -10.60 3.91 14.42
N GLY A 39 -10.85 2.60 14.29
CA GLY A 39 -10.26 1.80 13.21
C GLY A 39 -10.64 2.29 11.81
N LEU A 40 -11.94 2.57 11.59
CA LEU A 40 -12.44 3.12 10.31
C LEU A 40 -11.87 4.50 10.02
N ALA A 41 -11.80 5.38 11.01
CA ALA A 41 -11.20 6.71 10.86
C ALA A 41 -9.71 6.61 10.49
N THR A 42 -8.97 5.70 11.13
CA THR A 42 -7.57 5.41 10.79
C THR A 42 -7.45 4.89 9.35
N ALA A 43 -8.30 3.92 8.97
CA ALA A 43 -8.30 3.30 7.64
C ALA A 43 -8.50 4.33 6.52
N TRP A 44 -9.55 5.15 6.60
CA TRP A 44 -9.85 6.12 5.55
C TRP A 44 -8.92 7.33 5.55
N ALA A 45 -8.40 7.75 6.70
CA ALA A 45 -7.36 8.78 6.76
C ALA A 45 -6.03 8.26 6.16
N HIS A 46 -5.67 6.99 6.42
CA HIS A 46 -4.53 6.35 5.75
C HIS A 46 -4.73 6.28 4.24
N ALA A 47 -5.91 5.84 3.79
CA ALA A 47 -6.26 5.80 2.37
C ALA A 47 -6.18 7.20 1.72
N ALA A 48 -6.57 8.26 2.41
CA ALA A 48 -6.41 9.63 1.91
C ALA A 48 -4.93 9.97 1.64
N GLY A 49 -4.02 9.58 2.53
CA GLY A 49 -2.59 9.73 2.28
C GLY A 49 -2.08 8.88 1.11
N ILE A 50 -2.60 7.66 0.93
CA ILE A 50 -2.37 6.83 -0.26
C ILE A 50 -2.81 7.56 -1.53
N GLY A 51 -4.02 8.15 -1.53
CA GLY A 51 -4.53 8.94 -2.65
C GLY A 51 -3.64 10.15 -2.99
N VAL A 52 -3.11 10.84 -1.98
CA VAL A 52 -2.16 11.94 -2.17
C VAL A 52 -0.87 11.44 -2.83
N TYR A 53 -0.29 10.33 -2.36
CA TYR A 53 0.88 9.74 -3.00
C TYR A 53 0.61 9.29 -4.43
N ALA A 54 -0.52 8.65 -4.67
CA ALA A 54 -0.92 8.26 -6.01
C ALA A 54 -1.00 9.46 -6.95
N LEU A 55 -1.62 10.55 -6.50
CA LEU A 55 -1.73 11.78 -7.28
C LEU A 55 -0.35 12.42 -7.55
N ILE A 56 0.47 12.60 -6.53
CA ILE A 56 1.80 13.19 -6.66
C ILE A 56 2.70 12.33 -7.55
N SER A 57 2.67 11.01 -7.38
CA SER A 57 3.46 10.08 -8.19
C SER A 57 3.01 10.09 -9.65
N LEU A 58 1.71 10.09 -9.91
CA LEU A 58 1.17 10.14 -11.27
C LEU A 58 1.58 11.42 -12.00
N LEU A 59 1.38 12.57 -11.36
CA LEU A 59 1.71 13.88 -11.95
C LEU A 59 3.22 14.09 -12.06
N GLY A 60 3.95 13.74 -11.02
CA GLY A 60 5.41 13.89 -10.97
C GLY A 60 6.13 12.97 -11.94
N LEU A 61 5.75 11.68 -11.99
CA LEU A 61 6.36 10.72 -12.92
C LEU A 61 6.01 11.04 -14.37
N ALA A 62 4.82 11.58 -14.66
CA ALA A 62 4.47 12.00 -16.02
C ALA A 62 5.39 13.12 -16.50
N VAL A 63 5.71 14.11 -15.66
CA VAL A 63 6.65 15.18 -16.00
C VAL A 63 8.06 14.62 -16.18
N VAL A 64 8.52 13.78 -15.25
CA VAL A 64 9.87 13.19 -15.31
C VAL A 64 10.03 12.28 -16.54
N PHE A 65 9.02 11.50 -16.87
CA PHE A 65 9.01 10.64 -18.07
C PHE A 65 9.21 11.44 -19.35
N HIS A 66 8.51 12.56 -19.52
CA HIS A 66 8.57 13.35 -20.74
C HIS A 66 9.78 14.28 -20.81
N GLN A 67 10.25 14.82 -19.68
CA GLN A 67 11.30 15.84 -19.66
C GLN A 67 12.68 15.32 -19.26
N LEU A 68 12.73 14.24 -18.45
CA LEU A 68 13.96 13.74 -17.85
C LEU A 68 14.03 12.21 -17.92
N PRO A 69 14.11 11.59 -19.13
CA PRO A 69 14.00 10.14 -19.28
C PRO A 69 15.09 9.35 -18.53
N MET A 70 16.30 9.90 -18.37
CA MET A 70 17.34 9.26 -17.58
C MET A 70 16.99 9.24 -16.08
N LEU A 71 16.40 10.33 -15.57
CA LEU A 71 15.94 10.39 -14.18
C LEU A 71 14.77 9.43 -13.95
N PHE A 72 13.85 9.33 -14.92
CA PHE A 72 12.76 8.36 -14.87
C PHE A 72 13.29 6.92 -14.76
N LYS A 73 14.26 6.54 -15.60
CA LYS A 73 14.92 5.23 -15.52
C LYS A 73 15.56 5.00 -14.14
N ALA A 74 16.29 5.98 -13.63
CA ALA A 74 16.94 5.88 -12.31
C ALA A 74 15.91 5.68 -11.17
N ILE A 75 14.80 6.44 -11.17
CA ILE A 75 13.70 6.30 -10.20
C ILE A 75 13.06 4.91 -10.32
N SER A 76 12.80 4.44 -11.53
CA SER A 76 12.19 3.14 -11.79
C SER A 76 13.08 1.99 -11.29
N TYR A 77 14.38 2.03 -11.58
CA TYR A 77 15.33 1.02 -11.09
C TYR A 77 15.49 1.04 -9.58
N ALA A 78 15.58 2.23 -8.98
CA ALA A 78 15.64 2.37 -7.52
C ALA A 78 14.36 1.84 -6.84
N GLY A 79 13.18 2.12 -7.44
CA GLY A 79 11.91 1.58 -7.01
C GLY A 79 11.83 0.06 -7.12
N ALA A 80 12.27 -0.50 -8.24
CA ALA A 80 12.33 -1.95 -8.44
C ALA A 80 13.25 -2.64 -7.42
N ALA A 81 14.45 -2.09 -7.19
CA ALA A 81 15.38 -2.60 -6.18
C ALA A 81 14.77 -2.56 -4.77
N TYR A 82 14.06 -1.48 -4.45
CA TYR A 82 13.37 -1.36 -3.16
C TYR A 82 12.20 -2.36 -3.01
N LEU A 83 11.41 -2.56 -4.06
CA LEU A 83 10.35 -3.58 -4.05
C LEU A 83 10.93 -4.99 -3.90
N ALA A 84 12.04 -5.29 -4.56
CA ALA A 84 12.75 -6.54 -4.40
C ALA A 84 13.25 -6.72 -2.95
N TYR A 85 13.81 -5.69 -2.34
CA TYR A 85 14.21 -5.68 -0.93
C TYR A 85 13.01 -5.95 0.00
N LEU A 86 11.88 -5.26 -0.21
CA LEU A 86 10.67 -5.50 0.57
C LEU A 86 10.11 -6.90 0.38
N GLY A 87 10.08 -7.38 -0.87
CA GLY A 87 9.64 -8.73 -1.21
C GLY A 87 10.49 -9.79 -0.55
N PHE A 88 11.80 -9.64 -0.59
CA PHE A 88 12.72 -10.55 0.07
C PHE A 88 12.55 -10.59 1.60
N ASN A 89 12.37 -9.44 2.23
CA ASN A 89 12.11 -9.37 3.67
C ASN A 89 10.76 -10.01 4.04
N ALA A 90 9.73 -9.82 3.21
CA ALA A 90 8.43 -10.44 3.41
C ALA A 90 8.49 -11.97 3.27
N LEU A 91 9.28 -12.50 2.32
CA LEU A 91 9.53 -13.95 2.17
C LEU A 91 10.23 -14.56 3.39
N ARG A 92 11.08 -13.79 4.06
CA ARG A 92 11.80 -14.21 5.29
C ARG A 92 11.02 -13.93 6.57
N SER A 93 9.87 -13.30 6.50
CA SER A 93 9.05 -12.98 7.67
C SER A 93 8.65 -14.26 8.43
N LYS A 94 8.71 -14.15 9.74
CA LYS A 94 8.24 -15.19 10.68
C LYS A 94 6.85 -14.85 11.25
N GLY A 95 6.09 -13.99 10.57
CA GLY A 95 4.76 -13.57 11.03
C GLY A 95 4.78 -12.38 12.01
N GLY A 96 5.72 -11.45 11.84
CA GLY A 96 5.96 -10.32 12.74
C GLY A 96 4.81 -9.31 12.94
N ILE A 97 3.67 -9.50 12.27
CA ILE A 97 2.44 -8.76 12.57
C ILE A 97 1.95 -9.09 14.00
N ALA A 98 2.06 -10.35 14.40
CA ALA A 98 1.59 -10.79 15.71
C ALA A 98 2.39 -10.15 16.87
N GLU A 99 3.66 -9.85 16.65
CA GLU A 99 4.58 -9.29 17.64
C GLU A 99 4.39 -7.77 17.82
N LYS A 100 3.92 -7.07 16.79
CA LYS A 100 3.74 -5.60 16.79
C LYS A 100 2.34 -5.15 17.26
N MET A 101 1.52 -6.06 17.75
CA MET A 101 0.20 -5.75 18.28
C MET A 101 0.27 -5.31 19.74
N GLU A 102 0.99 -4.23 20.03
CA GLU A 102 0.86 -3.57 21.32
C GLU A 102 -0.53 -2.93 21.44
N LEU A 103 -1.26 -3.35 22.45
CA LEU A 103 -2.53 -2.72 22.84
C LEU A 103 -2.21 -1.32 23.35
N GLY A 104 -2.37 -0.33 22.47
CA GLY A 104 -2.27 1.08 22.87
C GLY A 104 -3.44 1.51 23.74
N HIS A 105 -3.34 2.72 24.32
CA HIS A 105 -4.47 3.34 24.99
C HIS A 105 -5.50 3.86 23.97
N ALA A 106 -6.79 3.83 24.35
CA ALA A 106 -7.85 4.42 23.54
C ALA A 106 -7.62 5.93 23.40
N VAL A 107 -7.69 6.43 22.18
CA VAL A 107 -7.57 7.85 21.86
C VAL A 107 -8.82 8.34 21.13
N SER A 108 -8.96 9.65 20.93
CA SER A 108 -10.09 10.19 20.17
C SER A 108 -10.09 9.73 18.73
N VAL A 109 -11.26 9.71 18.09
CA VAL A 109 -11.41 9.35 16.66
C VAL A 109 -10.55 10.26 15.77
N PHE A 110 -10.48 11.55 16.09
CA PHE A 110 -9.65 12.51 15.36
C PHE A 110 -8.16 12.18 15.47
N GLN A 111 -7.69 11.81 16.68
CA GLN A 111 -6.30 11.39 16.87
C GLN A 111 -5.99 10.12 16.11
N SER A 112 -6.91 9.16 16.07
CA SER A 112 -6.77 7.92 15.29
C SER A 112 -6.66 8.22 13.80
N ALA A 113 -7.50 9.11 13.26
CA ALA A 113 -7.43 9.55 11.88
C ALA A 113 -6.11 10.26 11.57
N LYS A 114 -5.67 11.19 12.45
CA LYS A 114 -4.40 11.89 12.31
C LYS A 114 -3.22 10.92 12.25
N GLU A 115 -3.16 9.95 13.15
CA GLU A 115 -2.10 8.94 13.15
C GLU A 115 -2.12 8.08 11.88
N GLY A 116 -3.31 7.68 11.41
CA GLY A 116 -3.48 6.95 10.15
C GLY A 116 -2.97 7.73 8.94
N PHE A 117 -3.32 9.01 8.84
CA PHE A 117 -2.85 9.89 7.76
C PHE A 117 -1.33 10.10 7.84
N LEU A 118 -0.79 10.42 9.01
CA LEU A 118 0.62 10.68 9.19
C LEU A 118 1.49 9.46 8.86
N ILE A 119 1.06 8.25 9.25
CA ILE A 119 1.83 7.05 8.97
C ILE A 119 1.87 6.73 7.47
N SER A 120 0.82 7.08 6.71
CA SER A 120 0.85 6.96 5.25
C SER A 120 1.74 8.02 4.62
N ILE A 121 1.55 9.31 4.97
CA ILE A 121 2.24 10.41 4.28
C ILE A 121 3.74 10.49 4.63
N LEU A 122 4.15 10.03 5.80
CA LEU A 122 5.54 10.01 6.23
C LEU A 122 6.26 8.70 5.88
N SER A 123 5.61 7.77 5.19
CA SER A 123 6.16 6.46 4.88
C SER A 123 7.04 6.48 3.63
N PRO A 124 8.36 6.33 3.75
CA PRO A 124 9.22 6.19 2.58
C PRO A 124 8.91 4.92 1.77
N LYS A 125 8.40 3.87 2.44
CA LYS A 125 7.92 2.66 1.79
C LYS A 125 6.83 2.96 0.78
N ILE A 126 5.83 3.76 1.17
CA ILE A 126 4.69 4.11 0.33
C ILE A 126 5.14 5.00 -0.83
N ALA A 127 5.99 6.00 -0.56
CA ALA A 127 6.54 6.86 -1.60
C ALA A 127 7.25 6.09 -2.71
N LEU A 128 8.19 5.22 -2.33
CA LEU A 128 8.94 4.40 -3.28
C LEU A 128 8.08 3.34 -3.97
N PHE A 129 7.10 2.78 -3.25
CA PHE A 129 6.13 1.84 -3.82
C PHE A 129 5.34 2.49 -4.96
N PHE A 130 4.80 3.71 -4.77
CA PHE A 130 4.02 4.41 -5.80
C PHE A 130 4.90 4.90 -6.95
N ALA A 131 6.12 5.34 -6.70
CA ALA A 131 7.06 5.68 -7.75
C ALA A 131 7.36 4.47 -8.65
N ALA A 132 7.58 3.29 -8.06
CA ALA A 132 7.80 2.07 -8.79
C ALA A 132 6.51 1.56 -9.47
N LEU A 133 5.39 1.51 -8.75
CA LEU A 133 4.12 1.02 -9.26
C LEU A 133 3.66 1.77 -10.51
N PHE A 134 3.76 3.09 -10.51
CA PHE A 134 3.24 3.91 -11.61
C PHE A 134 4.20 4.03 -12.80
N SER A 135 5.47 3.70 -12.63
CA SER A 135 6.45 3.83 -13.70
C SER A 135 6.06 3.09 -15.01
N PRO A 136 5.57 1.85 -15.00
CA PRO A 136 5.17 1.17 -16.24
C PRO A 136 3.85 1.69 -16.82
N PHE A 137 3.02 2.38 -16.04
CA PHE A 137 1.70 2.83 -16.49
C PHE A 137 1.67 4.28 -16.98
N VAL A 138 2.66 5.08 -16.61
CA VAL A 138 2.68 6.54 -16.89
C VAL A 138 2.62 6.84 -18.38
N ALA A 139 3.26 6.03 -19.23
CA ALA A 139 3.27 6.22 -20.66
C ALA A 139 1.91 5.94 -21.33
N GLU A 140 1.05 5.15 -20.69
CA GLU A 140 -0.23 4.71 -21.25
C GLU A 140 -1.43 5.54 -20.76
N VAL A 141 -1.21 6.48 -19.82
CA VAL A 141 -2.26 7.27 -19.19
C VAL A 141 -2.31 8.67 -19.79
N SER A 142 -3.22 8.90 -20.72
CA SER A 142 -3.38 10.20 -21.40
C SER A 142 -4.65 10.96 -20.98
N GLY A 143 -5.73 10.25 -20.71
CA GLY A 143 -7.04 10.83 -20.43
C GLY A 143 -7.32 11.16 -18.96
N LEU A 144 -8.25 12.08 -18.69
CA LEU A 144 -8.67 12.44 -17.33
C LEU A 144 -9.28 11.22 -16.59
N THR A 145 -10.11 10.45 -17.29
CA THR A 145 -10.73 9.22 -16.74
C THR A 145 -9.67 8.22 -16.28
N GLU A 146 -8.63 8.02 -17.08
CA GLU A 146 -7.55 7.08 -16.75
C GLU A 146 -6.75 7.58 -15.55
N LYS A 147 -6.43 8.87 -15.48
CA LYS A 147 -5.77 9.49 -14.33
C LYS A 147 -6.60 9.35 -13.06
N THR A 148 -7.91 9.55 -13.16
CA THR A 148 -8.82 9.38 -12.03
C THR A 148 -8.84 7.93 -11.55
N LEU A 149 -8.91 6.95 -12.45
CA LEU A 149 -8.86 5.53 -12.10
C LEU A 149 -7.53 5.15 -11.44
N MET A 150 -6.41 5.69 -11.93
CA MET A 150 -5.08 5.44 -11.35
C MET A 150 -4.97 5.93 -9.91
N VAL A 151 -5.62 7.05 -9.56
CA VAL A 151 -5.60 7.59 -8.19
C VAL A 151 -6.69 6.95 -7.32
N ALA A 152 -7.90 6.77 -7.86
CA ALA A 152 -9.03 6.24 -7.12
C ALA A 152 -8.84 4.75 -6.75
N THR A 153 -8.21 3.95 -7.63
CA THR A 153 -8.02 2.52 -7.39
C THR A 153 -7.20 2.27 -6.11
N PRO A 154 -5.97 2.78 -5.93
CA PRO A 154 -5.22 2.55 -4.70
C PRO A 154 -5.90 3.15 -3.46
N PHE A 155 -6.52 4.33 -3.56
CA PHE A 155 -7.29 4.94 -2.48
C PHE A 155 -8.42 4.03 -1.99
N LEU A 156 -9.25 3.55 -2.93
CA LEU A 156 -10.39 2.68 -2.59
C LEU A 156 -9.95 1.30 -2.10
N VAL A 157 -8.95 0.71 -2.75
CA VAL A 157 -8.44 -0.61 -2.35
C VAL A 157 -7.88 -0.56 -0.93
N ASP A 158 -7.09 0.46 -0.60
CA ASP A 158 -6.51 0.63 0.72
C ASP A 158 -7.60 0.87 1.79
N GLY A 159 -8.51 1.80 1.55
CA GLY A 159 -9.61 2.12 2.46
C GLY A 159 -10.54 0.94 2.69
N LEU A 160 -10.91 0.21 1.64
CA LEU A 160 -11.77 -0.98 1.74
C LEU A 160 -11.05 -2.14 2.42
N TRP A 161 -9.76 -2.37 2.11
CA TRP A 161 -8.97 -3.39 2.76
C TRP A 161 -8.88 -3.16 4.27
N TYR A 162 -8.51 -1.96 4.72
CA TYR A 162 -8.41 -1.67 6.14
C TYR A 162 -9.77 -1.53 6.83
N THR A 163 -10.83 -1.18 6.11
CA THR A 163 -12.21 -1.31 6.60
C THR A 163 -12.53 -2.77 6.89
N LEU A 164 -12.25 -3.67 5.94
CA LEU A 164 -12.42 -5.10 6.13
C LEU A 164 -11.62 -5.59 7.34
N MET A 165 -10.35 -5.20 7.46
CA MET A 165 -9.52 -5.56 8.61
C MET A 165 -10.12 -5.07 9.93
N THR A 166 -10.57 -3.81 10.00
CA THR A 166 -11.23 -3.24 11.20
C THR A 166 -12.47 -4.05 11.61
N LEU A 167 -13.30 -4.44 10.64
CA LEU A 167 -14.50 -5.24 10.90
C LEU A 167 -14.15 -6.66 11.35
N LEU A 168 -13.17 -7.28 10.73
CA LEU A 168 -12.70 -8.63 11.05
C LEU A 168 -12.03 -8.70 12.43
N LEU A 169 -11.27 -7.68 12.80
CA LEU A 169 -10.58 -7.59 14.10
C LEU A 169 -11.55 -7.45 15.29
N SER A 170 -12.79 -7.08 15.02
CA SER A 170 -13.85 -7.10 16.03
C SER A 170 -14.27 -8.52 16.44
N SER A 171 -13.79 -9.56 15.76
CA SER A 171 -14.03 -10.97 16.09
C SER A 171 -12.76 -11.64 16.58
N PRO A 172 -12.71 -12.14 17.83
CA PRO A 172 -11.53 -12.84 18.38
C PRO A 172 -11.10 -14.07 17.54
N LEU A 173 -12.06 -14.77 16.94
CA LEU A 173 -11.81 -15.94 16.08
C LEU A 173 -11.03 -15.55 14.81
N LEU A 174 -11.39 -14.43 14.19
CA LEU A 174 -10.74 -13.97 12.96
C LEU A 174 -9.35 -13.41 13.23
N LEU A 175 -9.17 -12.72 14.36
CA LEU A 175 -7.86 -12.27 14.82
C LEU A 175 -6.90 -13.46 14.98
N THR A 176 -7.35 -14.53 15.60
CA THR A 176 -6.55 -15.76 15.78
C THR A 176 -6.20 -16.40 14.43
N ARG A 177 -7.14 -16.42 13.48
CA ARG A 177 -6.87 -16.96 12.12
C ARG A 177 -5.88 -16.08 11.34
N LEU A 178 -6.00 -14.76 11.41
CA LEU A 178 -5.05 -13.83 10.80
C LEU A 178 -3.64 -14.03 11.36
N ARG A 179 -3.51 -14.12 12.68
CA ARG A 179 -2.23 -14.39 13.33
C ARG A 179 -1.63 -15.72 12.87
N ARG A 180 -2.45 -16.78 12.80
CA ARG A 180 -1.99 -18.10 12.36
C ARG A 180 -1.52 -18.12 10.91
N ASN A 181 -2.15 -17.33 10.03
CA ASN A 181 -1.85 -17.27 8.61
C ASN A 181 -0.90 -16.11 8.22
N ALA A 182 -0.42 -15.33 9.20
CA ALA A 182 0.40 -14.15 8.96
C ALA A 182 1.63 -14.46 8.08
N VAL A 183 2.32 -15.58 8.33
CA VAL A 183 3.48 -16.02 7.53
C VAL A 183 3.12 -16.29 6.07
N ILE A 184 1.95 -16.87 5.82
CA ILE A 184 1.49 -17.16 4.45
C ILE A 184 1.18 -15.85 3.72
N ILE A 185 0.48 -14.94 4.38
CA ILE A 185 0.16 -13.60 3.84
C ILE A 185 1.44 -12.85 3.52
N ASP A 186 2.41 -12.85 4.44
CA ASP A 186 3.72 -12.21 4.26
C ASP A 186 4.44 -12.77 3.02
N ARG A 187 4.51 -14.09 2.89
CA ARG A 187 5.21 -14.74 1.77
C ARG A 187 4.52 -14.50 0.43
N LEU A 188 3.19 -14.57 0.38
CA LEU A 188 2.44 -14.25 -0.85
C LEU A 188 2.67 -12.80 -1.28
N SER A 189 2.59 -11.85 -0.34
CA SER A 189 2.91 -10.44 -0.62
C SER A 189 4.37 -10.29 -1.09
N GLY A 190 5.30 -11.03 -0.48
CA GLY A 190 6.71 -11.04 -0.86
C GLY A 190 6.93 -11.51 -2.30
N VAL A 191 6.31 -12.63 -2.71
CA VAL A 191 6.37 -13.13 -4.10
C VAL A 191 5.88 -12.08 -5.07
N MET A 192 4.74 -11.44 -4.78
CA MET A 192 4.13 -10.45 -5.68
C MET A 192 4.98 -9.19 -5.80
N LEU A 193 5.59 -8.72 -4.71
CA LEU A 193 6.53 -7.59 -4.75
C LEU A 193 7.77 -7.91 -5.60
N MET A 194 8.26 -9.14 -5.53
CA MET A 194 9.38 -9.61 -6.38
C MET A 194 8.98 -9.66 -7.87
N LEU A 195 7.78 -10.18 -8.17
CA LEU A 195 7.27 -10.21 -9.54
C LEU A 195 7.06 -8.81 -10.11
N LEU A 196 6.56 -7.87 -9.29
CA LEU A 196 6.43 -6.47 -9.70
C LEU A 196 7.80 -5.82 -9.96
N ALA A 197 8.78 -6.06 -9.08
CA ALA A 197 10.14 -5.58 -9.28
C ALA A 197 10.73 -6.08 -10.61
N LEU A 198 10.56 -7.37 -10.90
CA LEU A 198 10.99 -7.97 -12.16
C LEU A 198 10.27 -7.36 -13.35
N HIS A 199 8.95 -7.17 -13.28
CA HIS A 199 8.17 -6.54 -14.35
C HIS A 199 8.67 -5.13 -14.66
N ILE A 200 8.95 -4.31 -13.64
CA ILE A 200 9.49 -2.95 -13.82
C ILE A 200 10.86 -3.00 -14.50
N LEU A 201 11.75 -3.90 -14.07
CA LEU A 201 13.07 -4.05 -14.70
C LEU A 201 12.97 -4.38 -16.19
N LEU A 202 12.02 -5.25 -16.56
CA LEU A 202 11.80 -5.64 -17.98
C LEU A 202 11.09 -4.55 -18.80
N SER A 203 10.29 -3.69 -18.16
CA SER A 203 9.53 -2.62 -18.85
C SER A 203 10.35 -1.36 -19.10
N VAL A 204 11.42 -1.13 -18.32
CA VAL A 204 12.23 0.10 -18.36
C VAL A 204 13.56 -0.11 -19.09
N SER A 205 13.95 -1.37 -19.30
CA SER A 205 15.13 -1.71 -20.10
C SER A 205 14.91 -1.47 -21.60
#